data_bed0c82bf056e138967d7b6bd4093a5a
#
_entry.id   bed0c82bf056e138967d7b6bd4093a5a
#
_cell.length_a   1.000
_cell.length_b   1.000
_cell.length_c   1.000
_cell.angle_alpha   90.00
_cell.angle_beta   90.00
_cell.angle_gamma   90.00
#
_symmetry.space_group_name_H-M   'P 1'
#
loop_
_entity.id
_entity.type
_entity.pdbx_description
1 polymer ?
#
loop_
_entity_poly.entity_id
_entity_poly.type
_entity_poly.pdbx_seq_one_letter_code
_entity_poly.pdbx_strand_id
1 'polypeptide(L)'
;VGMRDYLDKEPVNLSGGQKQRVAIAGVLAMKPRILLLDEATAMLDPKGKREIKQIILELRKEVPDLTIISITHDIEETLNSDEIIVMNEGRIVLQGAPDIIYQNHDILTNIRLDLPFIFKMKLELAKRGIEIESKTITSLVEELWP
;
A
#
# COMPACT_ATOMS: atom_id res chain seq x y z
N VAL A 1 -2.04 14.96 8.88
CA VAL A 1 -1.38 13.79 9.53
C VAL A 1 -1.90 13.51 10.96
N GLY A 2 -2.94 14.23 11.45
CA GLY A 2 -3.62 13.95 12.72
C GLY A 2 -2.75 14.06 13.98
N MET A 3 -1.77 14.99 14.01
CA MET A 3 -0.83 15.14 15.13
C MET A 3 -1.09 16.38 16.01
N ARG A 4 -2.25 17.03 15.87
CA ARG A 4 -2.56 18.29 16.60
C ARG A 4 -2.46 18.11 18.12
N ASP A 5 -2.95 17.00 18.68
CA ASP A 5 -2.96 16.76 20.13
C ASP A 5 -1.59 16.39 20.71
N TYR A 6 -0.58 16.35 19.87
CA TYR A 6 0.79 15.94 20.21
C TYR A 6 1.82 17.04 20.01
N LEU A 7 1.38 18.30 19.74
CA LEU A 7 2.28 19.44 19.42
C LEU A 7 3.26 19.74 20.56
N ASP A 8 2.83 19.58 21.81
CA ASP A 8 3.64 19.86 23.01
C ASP A 8 4.40 18.64 23.51
N LYS A 9 4.29 17.48 22.83
CA LYS A 9 5.03 16.28 23.22
C LYS A 9 6.43 16.25 22.62
N GLU A 10 7.39 15.91 23.45
CA GLU A 10 8.75 15.66 22.98
C GLU A 10 8.75 14.45 22.02
N PRO A 11 9.55 14.50 20.92
CA PRO A 11 9.60 13.41 19.94
C PRO A 11 9.97 12.04 20.52
N VAL A 12 10.77 12.01 21.60
CA VAL A 12 11.16 10.76 22.27
C VAL A 12 9.95 10.01 22.86
N ASN A 13 8.93 10.76 23.30
CA ASN A 13 7.71 10.22 23.92
C ASN A 13 6.61 9.83 22.90
N LEU A 14 6.89 9.94 21.62
CA LEU A 14 5.96 9.54 20.55
C LEU A 14 6.13 8.05 20.23
N SER A 15 5.01 7.37 19.92
CA SER A 15 5.03 6.01 19.36
C SER A 15 5.71 5.98 17.98
N GLY A 16 6.10 4.80 17.50
CA GLY A 16 6.68 4.64 16.17
C GLY A 16 5.81 5.23 15.05
N GLY A 17 4.50 4.94 15.07
CA GLY A 17 3.55 5.50 14.10
C GLY A 17 3.38 7.02 14.22
N GLN A 18 3.44 7.56 15.44
CA GLN A 18 3.41 9.00 15.65
C GLN A 18 4.69 9.68 15.13
N LYS A 19 5.86 9.10 15.36
CA LYS A 19 7.14 9.57 14.80
C LYS A 19 7.10 9.58 13.28
N GLN A 20 6.58 8.52 12.68
CA GLN A 20 6.43 8.42 11.23
C GLN A 20 5.50 9.51 10.67
N ARG A 21 4.37 9.78 11.33
CA ARG A 21 3.46 10.88 10.94
C ARG A 21 4.10 12.25 11.04
N VAL A 22 4.91 12.49 12.06
CA VAL A 22 5.69 13.74 12.19
C VAL A 22 6.71 13.86 11.06
N ALA A 23 7.42 12.79 10.72
CA ALA A 23 8.38 12.76 9.62
C ALA A 23 7.69 13.10 8.27
N ILE A 24 6.54 12.46 7.98
CA ILE A 24 5.74 12.76 6.79
C ILE A 24 5.30 14.24 6.78
N ALA A 25 4.81 14.77 7.92
CA ALA A 25 4.42 16.17 8.03
C ALA A 25 5.58 17.13 7.73
N GLY A 26 6.77 16.82 8.24
CA GLY A 26 7.98 17.61 7.99
C GLY A 26 8.34 17.67 6.51
N VAL A 27 8.27 16.55 5.81
CA VAL A 27 8.53 16.53 4.36
C VAL A 27 7.43 17.27 3.59
N LEU A 28 6.16 17.07 3.94
CA LEU A 28 5.03 17.74 3.28
C LEU A 28 5.03 19.28 3.47
N ALA A 29 5.58 19.76 4.59
CA ALA A 29 5.74 21.20 4.83
C ALA A 29 6.63 21.89 3.77
N MET A 30 7.52 21.13 3.12
CA MET A 30 8.36 21.63 2.02
C MET A 30 7.62 21.69 0.68
N LYS A 31 6.35 21.22 0.60
CA LYS A 31 5.53 21.14 -0.61
C LYS A 31 6.25 20.41 -1.77
N PRO A 32 6.73 19.18 -1.55
CA PRO A 32 7.45 18.44 -2.57
C PRO A 32 6.50 18.05 -3.72
N ARG A 33 7.06 17.87 -4.91
CA ARG A 33 6.35 17.26 -6.05
C ARG A 33 6.46 15.73 -6.04
N ILE A 34 7.46 15.19 -5.36
CA ILE A 34 7.71 13.75 -5.23
C ILE A 34 7.92 13.44 -3.75
N LEU A 35 7.17 12.50 -3.23
CA LEU A 35 7.32 11.93 -1.88
C LEU A 35 7.81 10.50 -2.00
N LEU A 36 9.02 10.22 -1.50
CA LEU A 36 9.56 8.87 -1.43
C LEU A 36 9.34 8.29 -0.02
N LEU A 37 8.68 7.15 0.05
CA LEU A 37 8.41 6.38 1.25
C LEU A 37 9.18 5.06 1.17
N ASP A 38 10.29 4.95 1.90
CA ASP A 38 11.10 3.74 1.95
C ASP A 38 10.72 2.95 3.20
N GLU A 39 10.03 1.82 3.00
CA GLU A 39 9.52 0.94 4.06
C GLU A 39 8.82 1.68 5.21
N ALA A 40 8.03 2.72 4.89
CA ALA A 40 7.45 3.64 5.87
C ALA A 40 6.54 2.96 6.92
N THR A 41 6.11 1.72 6.71
CA THR A 41 5.22 0.96 7.60
C THR A 41 5.88 -0.26 8.25
N ALA A 42 7.12 -0.62 7.86
CA ALA A 42 7.77 -1.87 8.27
C ALA A 42 7.87 -2.06 9.79
N MET A 43 8.13 -0.97 10.53
CA MET A 43 8.30 -0.99 11.99
C MET A 43 7.01 -0.65 12.76
N LEU A 44 5.85 -0.61 12.09
CA LEU A 44 4.61 -0.22 12.70
C LEU A 44 3.75 -1.43 13.08
N ASP A 45 3.01 -1.28 14.18
CA ASP A 45 1.94 -2.20 14.53
C ASP A 45 0.78 -2.12 13.50
N PRO A 46 -0.15 -3.06 13.48
CA PRO A 46 -1.25 -3.08 12.51
C PRO A 46 -2.12 -1.81 12.52
N LYS A 47 -2.22 -1.14 13.67
CA LYS A 47 -2.96 0.13 13.78
C LYS A 47 -2.18 1.25 13.09
N GLY A 48 -0.88 1.38 13.39
CA GLY A 48 0.00 2.36 12.76
C GLY A 48 0.07 2.22 11.25
N LYS A 49 0.15 0.99 10.74
CA LYS A 49 0.09 0.71 9.29
C LYS A 49 -1.19 1.27 8.66
N ARG A 50 -2.36 0.99 9.25
CA ARG A 50 -3.64 1.51 8.75
C ARG A 50 -3.71 3.04 8.76
N GLU A 51 -3.17 3.66 9.82
CA GLU A 51 -3.15 5.13 9.94
C GLU A 51 -2.27 5.78 8.87
N ILE A 52 -1.07 5.24 8.60
CA ILE A 52 -0.20 5.73 7.52
C ILE A 52 -0.85 5.51 6.15
N LYS A 53 -1.43 4.33 5.89
CA LYS A 53 -2.16 4.05 4.65
C LYS A 53 -3.28 5.06 4.41
N GLN A 54 -4.05 5.38 5.45
CA GLN A 54 -5.12 6.38 5.36
C GLN A 54 -4.57 7.77 5.02
N ILE A 55 -3.47 8.20 5.65
CA ILE A 55 -2.80 9.47 5.33
C ILE A 55 -2.37 9.52 3.86
N ILE A 56 -1.78 8.44 3.33
CA ILE A 56 -1.36 8.37 1.93
C ILE A 56 -2.57 8.50 0.99
N LEU A 57 -3.68 7.83 1.29
CA LEU A 57 -4.90 7.92 0.50
C LEU A 57 -5.53 9.33 0.54
N GLU A 58 -5.49 10.00 1.68
CA GLU A 58 -5.93 11.39 1.83
C GLU A 58 -5.04 12.34 1.03
N LEU A 59 -3.70 12.19 1.13
CA LEU A 59 -2.75 12.99 0.37
C LEU A 59 -2.96 12.90 -1.14
N ARG A 60 -3.23 11.72 -1.67
CA ARG A 60 -3.54 11.54 -3.11
C ARG A 60 -4.77 12.34 -3.55
N LYS A 61 -5.75 12.53 -2.67
CA LYS A 61 -6.96 13.31 -2.96
C LYS A 61 -6.74 14.81 -2.81
N GLU A 62 -6.00 15.21 -1.76
CA GLU A 62 -5.82 16.63 -1.41
C GLU A 62 -4.72 17.31 -2.23
N VAL A 63 -3.74 16.55 -2.72
CA VAL A 63 -2.58 17.06 -3.47
C VAL A 63 -2.42 16.28 -4.77
N PRO A 64 -3.24 16.52 -5.80
CA PRO A 64 -3.25 15.72 -7.05
C PRO A 64 -1.92 15.73 -7.81
N ASP A 65 -1.12 16.79 -7.67
CA ASP A 65 0.17 16.93 -8.34
C ASP A 65 1.33 16.25 -7.59
N LEU A 66 1.05 15.61 -6.43
CA LEU A 66 2.05 14.89 -5.66
C LEU A 66 2.23 13.47 -6.22
N THR A 67 3.43 13.18 -6.70
CA THR A 67 3.83 11.79 -6.99
C THR A 67 4.30 11.12 -5.72
N ILE A 68 3.71 9.98 -5.36
CA ILE A 68 4.12 9.17 -4.20
C ILE A 68 4.79 7.90 -4.73
N ILE A 69 6.05 7.70 -4.36
CA ILE A 69 6.81 6.48 -4.64
C ILE A 69 6.96 5.73 -3.32
N SER A 70 6.37 4.54 -3.22
CA SER A 70 6.47 3.69 -2.03
C SER A 70 7.32 2.46 -2.35
N ILE A 71 8.37 2.26 -1.56
CA ILE A 71 9.17 1.03 -1.57
C ILE A 71 8.66 0.20 -0.40
N THR A 72 8.17 -0.99 -0.68
CA THR A 72 7.59 -1.88 0.32
C THR A 72 7.76 -3.35 -0.07
N HIS A 73 7.85 -4.21 0.93
CA HIS A 73 7.69 -5.66 0.78
C HIS A 73 6.28 -6.14 1.19
N ASP A 74 5.42 -5.22 1.68
CA ASP A 74 4.03 -5.51 2.03
C ASP A 74 3.16 -5.40 0.77
N ILE A 75 2.83 -6.54 0.19
CA ILE A 75 2.11 -6.63 -1.08
C ILE A 75 0.70 -6.04 -1.01
N GLU A 76 0.07 -6.03 0.19
CA GLU A 76 -1.25 -5.41 0.39
C GLU A 76 -1.22 -3.88 0.25
N GLU A 77 -0.06 -3.25 0.44
CA GLU A 77 0.09 -1.80 0.26
C GLU A 77 0.00 -1.40 -1.20
N THR A 78 0.39 -2.28 -2.11
CA THR A 78 0.46 -2.01 -3.54
C THR A 78 -0.90 -2.02 -4.25
N LEU A 79 -1.95 -2.57 -3.61
CA LEU A 79 -3.30 -2.67 -4.20
C LEU A 79 -3.93 -1.34 -4.62
N ASN A 80 -3.53 -0.25 -3.95
CA ASN A 80 -4.06 1.09 -4.22
C ASN A 80 -3.09 1.98 -5.02
N SER A 81 -2.01 1.41 -5.57
CA SER A 81 -1.10 2.16 -6.44
C SER A 81 -1.66 2.27 -7.86
N ASP A 82 -1.23 3.28 -8.60
CA ASP A 82 -1.56 3.43 -10.02
C ASP A 82 -0.67 2.51 -10.86
N GLU A 83 0.57 2.31 -10.41
CA GLU A 83 1.58 1.50 -11.07
C GLU A 83 2.43 0.76 -10.04
N ILE A 84 2.82 -0.46 -10.37
CA ILE A 84 3.73 -1.29 -9.59
C ILE A 84 4.96 -1.58 -10.46
N ILE A 85 6.14 -1.41 -9.87
CA ILE A 85 7.41 -1.85 -10.43
C ILE A 85 7.93 -2.99 -9.57
N VAL A 86 7.97 -4.19 -10.12
CA VAL A 86 8.52 -5.38 -9.44
C VAL A 86 9.99 -5.50 -9.78
N MET A 87 10.83 -5.50 -8.74
CA MET A 87 12.27 -5.63 -8.88
C MET A 87 12.77 -6.94 -8.27
N ASN A 88 13.68 -7.59 -8.96
CA ASN A 88 14.40 -8.75 -8.46
C ASN A 88 15.86 -8.70 -8.93
N GLU A 89 16.80 -8.94 -8.02
CA GLU A 89 18.25 -8.93 -8.30
C GLU A 89 18.74 -7.69 -9.06
N GLY A 90 18.20 -6.50 -8.68
CA GLY A 90 18.57 -5.21 -9.29
C GLY A 90 17.99 -4.96 -10.69
N ARG A 91 17.03 -5.78 -11.15
CA ARG A 91 16.38 -5.65 -12.46
C ARG A 91 14.87 -5.50 -12.30
N ILE A 92 14.26 -4.74 -13.20
CA ILE A 92 12.80 -4.68 -13.32
C ILE A 92 12.34 -5.98 -14.00
N VAL A 93 11.46 -6.72 -13.32
CA VAL A 93 10.90 -7.99 -13.80
C VAL A 93 9.51 -7.77 -14.41
N LEU A 94 8.69 -6.96 -13.74
CA LEU A 94 7.35 -6.58 -14.19
C LEU A 94 7.12 -5.09 -13.89
N GLN A 95 6.32 -4.44 -14.73
CA GLN A 95 5.86 -3.08 -14.51
C GLN A 95 4.45 -2.92 -15.09
N GLY A 96 3.56 -2.27 -14.36
CA GLY A 96 2.20 -1.99 -14.82
C GLY A 96 1.21 -1.78 -13.67
N ALA A 97 -0.07 -1.65 -14.05
CA ALA A 97 -1.16 -1.54 -13.08
C ALA A 97 -1.28 -2.82 -12.21
N PRO A 98 -1.80 -2.72 -10.97
CA PRO A 98 -1.93 -3.86 -10.06
C PRO A 98 -2.58 -5.09 -10.70
N ASP A 99 -3.69 -4.92 -11.43
CA ASP A 99 -4.38 -6.03 -12.08
C ASP A 99 -3.48 -6.78 -13.08
N ILE A 100 -2.63 -6.05 -13.85
CA ILE A 100 -1.68 -6.65 -14.79
C ILE A 100 -0.58 -7.41 -14.05
N ILE A 101 -0.04 -6.83 -12.98
CA ILE A 101 1.02 -7.46 -12.18
C ILE A 101 0.54 -8.76 -11.59
N TYR A 102 -0.64 -8.78 -10.97
CA TYR A 102 -1.15 -9.96 -10.26
C TYR A 102 -1.73 -11.04 -11.17
N GLN A 103 -2.02 -10.75 -12.44
CA GLN A 103 -2.29 -11.77 -13.46
C GLN A 103 -1.05 -12.60 -13.79
N ASN A 104 0.15 -12.04 -13.61
CA ASN A 104 1.43 -12.74 -13.83
C ASN A 104 1.90 -13.50 -12.58
N HIS A 105 0.98 -14.22 -11.92
CA HIS A 105 1.23 -14.89 -10.64
C HIS A 105 2.38 -15.91 -10.70
N ASP A 106 2.60 -16.59 -11.84
CA ASP A 106 3.70 -17.55 -12.02
C ASP A 106 5.07 -16.85 -11.92
N ILE A 107 5.21 -15.66 -12.53
CA ILE A 107 6.44 -14.87 -12.46
C ILE A 107 6.69 -14.43 -11.02
N LEU A 108 5.65 -13.92 -10.34
CA LEU A 108 5.75 -13.48 -8.96
C LEU A 108 6.15 -14.63 -8.03
N THR A 109 5.53 -15.81 -8.18
CA THR A 109 5.86 -17.01 -7.40
C THR A 109 7.31 -17.44 -7.61
N ASN A 110 7.81 -17.41 -8.85
CA ASN A 110 9.19 -17.79 -9.18
C ASN A 110 10.23 -16.89 -8.49
N ILE A 111 9.91 -15.60 -8.26
CA ILE A 111 10.75 -14.67 -7.53
C ILE A 111 10.40 -14.58 -6.03
N ARG A 112 9.62 -15.54 -5.53
CA ARG A 112 9.18 -15.66 -4.12
C ARG A 112 8.37 -14.47 -3.61
N LEU A 113 7.67 -13.78 -4.48
CA LEU A 113 6.64 -12.81 -4.11
C LEU A 113 5.29 -13.51 -4.04
N ASP A 114 4.54 -13.16 -3.01
CA ASP A 114 3.20 -13.67 -2.79
C ASP A 114 2.15 -12.82 -3.52
N LEU A 115 0.90 -13.22 -3.50
CA LEU A 115 -0.24 -12.47 -4.03
C LEU A 115 -1.02 -11.82 -2.90
N PRO A 116 -1.63 -10.64 -3.11
CA PRO A 116 -2.62 -10.11 -2.20
C PRO A 116 -3.75 -11.10 -1.96
N PHE A 117 -4.33 -11.07 -0.76
CA PHE A 117 -5.37 -12.01 -0.36
C PHE A 117 -6.53 -12.09 -1.36
N ILE A 118 -7.00 -10.92 -1.86
CA ILE A 118 -8.10 -10.87 -2.83
C ILE A 118 -7.77 -11.63 -4.13
N PHE A 119 -6.53 -11.56 -4.62
CA PHE A 119 -6.13 -12.27 -5.83
C PHE A 119 -5.98 -13.77 -5.59
N LYS A 120 -5.49 -14.20 -4.41
CA LYS A 120 -5.50 -15.62 -4.03
C LYS A 120 -6.91 -16.19 -4.00
N MET A 121 -7.84 -15.45 -3.39
CA MET A 121 -9.25 -15.86 -3.34
C MET A 121 -9.86 -15.98 -4.74
N LYS A 122 -9.62 -15.00 -5.62
CA LYS A 122 -10.08 -15.07 -7.02
C LYS A 122 -9.57 -16.33 -7.73
N LEU A 123 -8.28 -16.63 -7.59
CA LEU A 123 -7.68 -17.83 -8.20
C LEU A 123 -8.31 -19.12 -7.66
N GLU A 124 -8.54 -19.23 -6.35
CA GLU A 124 -9.13 -20.42 -5.75
C GLU A 124 -10.62 -20.57 -6.11
N LEU A 125 -11.38 -19.48 -6.23
CA LEU A 125 -12.76 -19.49 -6.65
C LEU A 125 -12.90 -19.84 -8.15
N ALA A 126 -12.01 -19.28 -8.99
CA ALA A 126 -11.97 -19.60 -10.42
C ALA A 126 -11.71 -21.11 -10.69
N LYS A 127 -10.87 -21.77 -9.89
CA LYS A 127 -10.68 -23.25 -9.96
C LYS A 127 -11.95 -24.03 -9.69
N ARG A 128 -12.92 -23.43 -9.01
CA ARG A 128 -14.25 -23.99 -8.71
C ARG A 128 -15.34 -23.54 -9.65
N GLY A 129 -14.99 -22.80 -10.72
CA GLY A 129 -15.92 -22.27 -11.71
C GLY A 129 -16.67 -21.01 -11.25
N ILE A 130 -16.19 -20.36 -10.18
CA ILE A 130 -16.79 -19.11 -9.68
C ILE A 130 -15.91 -17.94 -10.12
N GLU A 131 -16.40 -17.13 -11.04
CA GLU A 131 -15.73 -15.90 -11.48
C GLU A 131 -16.14 -14.73 -10.59
N ILE A 132 -15.19 -13.90 -10.20
CA ILE A 132 -15.36 -12.78 -9.27
C ILE A 132 -14.72 -11.52 -9.87
N GLU A 133 -15.53 -10.45 -9.94
CA GLU A 133 -15.08 -9.15 -10.45
C GLU A 133 -14.58 -8.21 -9.34
N SER A 134 -14.98 -8.45 -8.10
CA SER A 134 -14.66 -7.62 -6.93
C SER A 134 -13.18 -7.30 -6.79
N LYS A 135 -12.86 -6.03 -6.43
CA LYS A 135 -11.49 -5.57 -6.21
C LYS A 135 -11.11 -5.47 -4.73
N THR A 136 -12.07 -5.60 -3.84
CA THR A 136 -11.88 -5.52 -2.38
C THR A 136 -12.54 -6.70 -1.68
N ILE A 137 -12.11 -7.00 -0.46
CA ILE A 137 -12.73 -8.06 0.36
C ILE A 137 -14.19 -7.72 0.66
N THR A 138 -14.51 -6.45 0.92
CA THR A 138 -15.88 -6.02 1.21
C THR A 138 -16.80 -6.27 0.01
N SER A 139 -16.40 -5.82 -1.18
CA SER A 139 -17.19 -6.06 -2.39
C SER A 139 -17.27 -7.54 -2.77
N LEU A 140 -16.24 -8.34 -2.43
CA LEU A 140 -16.28 -9.78 -2.62
C LEU A 140 -17.34 -10.45 -1.74
N VAL A 141 -17.47 -10.02 -0.49
CA VAL A 141 -18.51 -10.54 0.41
C VAL A 141 -19.90 -10.19 -0.12
N GLU A 142 -20.11 -8.95 -0.57
CA GLU A 142 -21.39 -8.51 -1.17
C GLU A 142 -21.72 -9.26 -2.46
N GLU A 143 -20.71 -9.62 -3.28
CA GLU A 143 -20.90 -10.38 -4.51
C GLU A 143 -21.26 -11.85 -4.24
N LEU A 144 -20.68 -12.46 -3.19
CA LEU A 144 -20.94 -13.84 -2.82
C LEU A 144 -22.20 -14.03 -1.97
N TRP A 145 -22.60 -13.02 -1.21
CA TRP A 145 -23.78 -13.00 -0.34
C TRP A 145 -24.58 -11.70 -0.54
N PRO A 146 -25.36 -11.64 -1.64
CA PRO A 146 -26.19 -10.48 -1.96
C PRO A 146 -27.35 -10.26 -0.97
#